data_ad7430b3182dc4992275a6311fdce4d6
#
_entry.id   ad7430b3182dc4992275a6311fdce4d6
#
_cell.length_a   1.000
_cell.length_b   1.000
_cell.length_c   1.000
_cell.angle_alpha   90.00
_cell.angle_beta   90.00
_cell.angle_gamma   90.00
#
_symmetry.space_group_name_H-M   'P 1'
#
loop_
_entity.id
_entity.type
_entity.pdbx_description
1 polymer ?
#
loop_
_entity_poly.entity_id
_entity_poly.type
_entity_poly.pdbx_seq_one_letter_code
_entity_poly.pdbx_strand_id
1 'polypeptide(L)'
;MKTQQKYFDLFILITNNVELSTSLSEDMIESENNLHSFFEKHKAAHFTNRGISSAENPDLALCYLLDKLEENEFLCELDYKPDSEELNYALKLLSKGKIKKDLFSEEDEEDAHGMFELIFDAEDYLEDFNLGIVQFPIESDSHPISLVPLEKLETVQTMIDELFG
;
A
#
# COMPACT_ATOMS: atom_id res chain seq x y z
N MET A 1 -6.75 14.50 16.46
CA MET A 1 -6.72 15.24 15.17
C MET A 1 -5.52 14.75 14.38
N LYS A 2 -5.76 14.20 13.21
CA LYS A 2 -4.69 13.83 12.27
C LYS A 2 -4.03 15.15 11.82
N THR A 3 -2.72 15.17 11.70
CA THR A 3 -1.98 16.37 11.30
C THR A 3 -1.20 16.07 10.04
N GLN A 4 -0.97 17.08 9.22
CA GLN A 4 -0.11 16.93 8.03
C GLN A 4 1.24 16.31 8.37
N GLN A 5 1.79 16.65 9.54
CA GLN A 5 3.07 16.07 9.98
C GLN A 5 2.99 14.55 10.17
N LYS A 6 1.89 14.01 10.75
CA LYS A 6 1.74 12.56 10.90
C LYS A 6 1.68 11.83 9.56
N TYR A 7 0.97 12.38 8.58
CA TYR A 7 0.96 11.85 7.22
C TYR A 7 2.34 11.92 6.57
N PHE A 8 3.01 13.06 6.67
CA PHE A 8 4.37 13.22 6.15
C PHE A 8 5.34 12.21 6.78
N ASP A 9 5.29 12.04 8.11
CA ASP A 9 6.15 11.09 8.83
C ASP A 9 5.93 9.64 8.37
N LEU A 10 4.68 9.24 8.13
CA LEU A 10 4.37 7.95 7.54
C LEU A 10 4.94 7.81 6.12
N PHE A 11 4.63 8.77 5.25
CA PHE A 11 5.00 8.65 3.84
C PHE A 11 6.50 8.73 3.62
N ILE A 12 7.23 9.50 4.40
CA ILE A 12 8.70 9.52 4.30
C ILE A 12 9.35 8.20 4.73
N LEU A 13 8.73 7.48 5.68
CA LEU A 13 9.18 6.15 6.08
C LEU A 13 8.97 5.10 4.98
N ILE A 14 7.89 5.21 4.20
CA ILE A 14 7.57 4.30 3.10
C ILE A 14 8.37 4.65 1.85
N THR A 15 8.39 5.92 1.45
CA THR A 15 8.87 6.34 0.13
C THR A 15 10.32 6.79 0.11
N ASN A 16 10.84 7.23 1.25
CA ASN A 16 12.12 7.93 1.36
C ASN A 16 12.26 9.11 0.35
N ASN A 17 11.13 9.73 -0.02
CA ASN A 17 11.03 10.81 -1.00
C ASN A 17 10.30 12.01 -0.38
N VAL A 18 11.05 13.08 -0.10
CA VAL A 18 10.51 14.28 0.57
C VAL A 18 9.43 14.97 -0.24
N GLU A 19 9.63 15.11 -1.56
CA GLU A 19 8.67 15.80 -2.44
C GLU A 19 7.36 15.04 -2.53
N LEU A 20 7.42 13.72 -2.76
CA LEU A 20 6.24 12.87 -2.81
C LEU A 20 5.52 12.84 -1.45
N SER A 21 6.26 12.70 -0.35
CA SER A 21 5.69 12.66 1.00
C SER A 21 4.99 13.97 1.37
N THR A 22 5.55 15.11 0.94
CA THR A 22 4.92 16.44 1.11
C THR A 22 3.61 16.49 0.35
N SER A 23 3.62 16.16 -0.94
CA SER A 23 2.42 16.18 -1.79
C SER A 23 1.32 15.27 -1.24
N LEU A 24 1.65 14.02 -0.90
CA LEU A 24 0.69 13.08 -0.34
C LEU A 24 0.10 13.55 0.99
N SER A 25 0.92 14.16 1.86
CA SER A 25 0.43 14.67 3.14
C SER A 25 -0.52 15.87 2.97
N GLU A 26 -0.27 16.73 1.98
CA GLU A 26 -1.16 17.84 1.62
C GLU A 26 -2.49 17.31 1.07
N ASP A 27 -2.46 16.32 0.17
CA ASP A 27 -3.65 15.71 -0.39
C ASP A 27 -4.51 15.02 0.69
N MET A 28 -3.90 14.34 1.67
CA MET A 28 -4.63 13.72 2.78
C MET A 28 -5.32 14.77 3.65
N ILE A 29 -4.67 15.89 3.95
CA ILE A 29 -5.29 16.99 4.69
C ILE A 29 -6.39 17.68 3.87
N GLU A 30 -6.22 17.82 2.55
CA GLU A 30 -7.29 18.33 1.67
C GLU A 30 -8.52 17.41 1.73
N SER A 31 -8.32 16.10 1.68
CA SER A 31 -9.42 15.12 1.77
C SER A 31 -10.18 15.20 3.09
N GLU A 32 -9.51 15.43 4.22
CA GLU A 32 -10.15 15.61 5.54
C GLU A 32 -10.94 16.92 5.65
N ASN A 33 -10.41 18.01 5.08
CA ASN A 33 -10.99 19.34 5.21
C ASN A 33 -12.10 19.62 4.20
N ASN A 34 -12.04 19.03 3.00
CA ASN A 34 -12.96 19.31 1.91
C ASN A 34 -13.18 18.08 1.01
N LEU A 35 -13.73 17.04 1.58
CA LEU A 35 -13.91 15.74 0.94
C LEU A 35 -14.66 15.81 -0.39
N HIS A 36 -15.69 16.65 -0.50
CA HIS A 36 -16.46 16.79 -1.73
C HIS A 36 -15.62 17.42 -2.86
N SER A 37 -14.89 18.48 -2.58
CA SER A 37 -13.99 19.11 -3.55
C SER A 37 -12.86 18.17 -3.96
N PHE A 38 -12.31 17.44 -3.00
CA PHE A 38 -11.28 16.42 -3.25
C PHE A 38 -11.81 15.32 -4.18
N PHE A 39 -13.03 14.81 -3.92
CA PHE A 39 -13.68 13.82 -4.78
C PHE A 39 -13.83 14.32 -6.22
N GLU A 40 -14.43 15.50 -6.43
CA GLU A 40 -14.64 16.04 -7.78
C GLU A 40 -13.33 16.29 -8.52
N LYS A 41 -12.28 16.74 -7.83
CA LYS A 41 -10.93 16.97 -8.38
C LYS A 41 -10.29 15.67 -8.88
N HIS A 42 -10.46 14.55 -8.17
CA HIS A 42 -9.77 13.29 -8.44
C HIS A 42 -10.64 12.19 -9.06
N LYS A 43 -11.95 12.45 -9.22
CA LYS A 43 -12.94 11.48 -9.68
C LYS A 43 -12.55 10.75 -10.97
N ALA A 44 -12.16 11.49 -12.00
CA ALA A 44 -11.85 10.92 -13.31
C ALA A 44 -10.57 10.07 -13.31
N ALA A 45 -9.56 10.49 -12.53
CA ALA A 45 -8.26 9.84 -12.52
C ALA A 45 -8.21 8.60 -11.61
N HIS A 46 -8.92 8.64 -10.47
CA HIS A 46 -8.78 7.61 -9.43
C HIS A 46 -10.08 6.88 -9.11
N PHE A 47 -11.18 7.60 -8.89
CA PHE A 47 -12.37 7.01 -8.30
C PHE A 47 -13.27 6.28 -9.28
N THR A 48 -13.35 6.72 -10.54
CA THR A 48 -14.18 6.07 -11.56
C THR A 48 -13.75 4.62 -11.82
N ASN A 49 -12.45 4.36 -11.90
CA ASN A 49 -11.91 3.03 -12.15
C ASN A 49 -12.11 2.07 -10.96
N ARG A 50 -12.21 2.60 -9.75
CA ARG A 50 -12.52 1.82 -8.54
C ARG A 50 -14.02 1.69 -8.27
N GLY A 51 -14.87 2.20 -9.15
CA GLY A 51 -16.33 2.18 -8.98
C GLY A 51 -16.84 3.11 -7.86
N ILE A 52 -16.01 4.03 -7.37
CA ILE A 52 -16.41 5.00 -6.35
C ILE A 52 -17.18 6.15 -7.01
N SER A 53 -18.45 6.26 -6.67
CA SER A 53 -19.40 7.22 -7.28
C SER A 53 -19.78 8.39 -6.37
N SER A 54 -19.39 8.37 -5.10
CA SER A 54 -19.77 9.37 -4.09
C SER A 54 -18.60 9.76 -3.20
N ALA A 55 -18.55 11.03 -2.81
CA ALA A 55 -17.62 11.54 -1.80
C ALA A 55 -17.86 10.96 -0.38
N GLU A 56 -19.00 10.31 -0.17
CA GLU A 56 -19.34 9.70 1.13
C GLU A 56 -18.76 8.29 1.31
N ASN A 57 -18.01 7.78 0.31
CA ASN A 57 -17.33 6.50 0.45
C ASN A 57 -16.26 6.60 1.54
N PRO A 58 -16.27 5.72 2.57
CA PRO A 58 -15.36 5.80 3.70
C PRO A 58 -13.90 5.60 3.31
N ASP A 59 -13.64 4.82 2.25
CA ASP A 59 -12.28 4.50 1.78
C ASP A 59 -11.75 5.47 0.73
N LEU A 60 -12.48 6.56 0.43
CA LEU A 60 -12.14 7.45 -0.67
C LEU A 60 -10.69 7.98 -0.60
N ALA A 61 -10.29 8.51 0.55
CA ALA A 61 -8.94 9.03 0.75
C ALA A 61 -7.88 7.93 0.70
N LEU A 62 -8.19 6.76 1.28
CA LEU A 62 -7.31 5.60 1.24
C LEU A 62 -7.14 5.09 -0.20
N CYS A 63 -8.22 4.93 -0.96
CA CYS A 63 -8.14 4.50 -2.37
C CYS A 63 -7.28 5.45 -3.22
N TYR A 64 -7.41 6.76 -3.02
CA TYR A 64 -6.55 7.74 -3.67
C TYR A 64 -5.08 7.54 -3.29
N LEU A 65 -4.80 7.37 -2.00
CA LEU A 65 -3.44 7.13 -1.52
C LEU A 65 -2.82 5.87 -2.11
N LEU A 66 -3.57 4.76 -2.14
CA LEU A 66 -3.10 3.50 -2.73
C LEU A 66 -2.72 3.68 -4.19
N ASP A 67 -3.58 4.33 -5.00
CA ASP A 67 -3.29 4.64 -6.41
C ASP A 67 -2.00 5.47 -6.55
N LYS A 68 -1.84 6.50 -5.70
CA LYS A 68 -0.64 7.37 -5.76
C LYS A 68 0.64 6.65 -5.36
N LEU A 69 0.59 5.78 -4.37
CA LEU A 69 1.74 4.97 -3.98
C LEU A 69 2.08 3.92 -5.06
N GLU A 70 1.06 3.31 -5.69
CA GLU A 70 1.24 2.35 -6.78
C GLU A 70 1.80 3.01 -8.03
N GLU A 71 1.27 4.16 -8.46
CA GLU A 71 1.80 4.96 -9.58
C GLU A 71 3.29 5.32 -9.42
N ASN A 72 3.75 5.44 -8.19
CA ASN A 72 5.14 5.75 -7.85
C ASN A 72 5.98 4.51 -7.44
N GLU A 73 5.45 3.30 -7.65
CA GLU A 73 6.12 2.02 -7.36
C GLU A 73 6.51 1.83 -5.88
N PHE A 74 5.69 2.32 -4.96
CA PHE A 74 5.84 2.09 -3.51
C PHE A 74 4.80 1.15 -2.94
N LEU A 75 3.86 0.71 -3.74
CA LEU A 75 2.77 -0.18 -3.36
C LEU A 75 2.41 -1.09 -4.53
N CYS A 76 1.96 -2.30 -4.23
CA CYS A 76 1.24 -3.17 -5.15
C CYS A 76 -0.05 -3.64 -4.47
N GLU A 77 -1.16 -3.57 -5.19
CA GLU A 77 -2.45 -4.08 -4.75
C GLU A 77 -2.67 -5.46 -5.37
N LEU A 78 -2.53 -6.51 -4.56
CA LEU A 78 -2.62 -7.90 -4.99
C LEU A 78 -4.05 -8.41 -4.93
N ASP A 79 -4.48 -9.27 -5.87
CA ASP A 79 -5.79 -9.94 -5.82
C ASP A 79 -5.85 -10.89 -4.59
N TYR A 80 -7.07 -11.23 -4.15
CA TYR A 80 -7.28 -12.19 -3.05
C TYR A 80 -6.88 -13.63 -3.41
N LYS A 81 -6.89 -13.97 -4.70
CA LYS A 81 -6.46 -15.29 -5.18
C LYS A 81 -4.96 -15.44 -5.06
N PRO A 82 -4.48 -16.63 -4.65
CA PRO A 82 -3.07 -16.88 -4.66
C PRO A 82 -2.55 -16.86 -6.10
N ASP A 83 -1.50 -16.07 -6.34
CA ASP A 83 -0.82 -15.94 -7.62
C ASP A 83 0.67 -15.69 -7.33
N SER A 84 1.49 -16.72 -7.54
CA SER A 84 2.92 -16.66 -7.26
C SER A 84 3.67 -15.71 -8.19
N GLU A 85 3.25 -15.57 -9.44
CA GLU A 85 3.85 -14.63 -10.40
C GLU A 85 3.57 -13.18 -10.00
N GLU A 86 2.32 -12.88 -9.61
CA GLU A 86 1.92 -11.54 -9.14
C GLU A 86 2.70 -11.15 -7.90
N LEU A 87 2.78 -12.02 -6.89
CA LEU A 87 3.53 -11.74 -5.67
C LEU A 87 5.04 -11.59 -5.95
N ASN A 88 5.64 -12.47 -6.75
CA ASN A 88 7.05 -12.35 -7.14
C ASN A 88 7.34 -11.03 -7.85
N TYR A 89 6.46 -10.61 -8.76
CA TYR A 89 6.58 -9.33 -9.44
C TYR A 89 6.54 -8.16 -8.44
N ALA A 90 5.56 -8.14 -7.54
CA ALA A 90 5.42 -7.13 -6.50
C ALA A 90 6.65 -7.04 -5.61
N LEU A 91 7.14 -8.16 -5.09
CA LEU A 91 8.31 -8.21 -4.21
C LEU A 91 9.59 -7.71 -4.92
N LYS A 92 9.80 -8.07 -6.18
CA LYS A 92 10.93 -7.57 -6.98
C LYS A 92 10.85 -6.06 -7.20
N LEU A 93 9.67 -5.55 -7.58
CA LEU A 93 9.43 -4.13 -7.81
C LEU A 93 9.66 -3.32 -6.54
N LEU A 94 8.97 -3.68 -5.47
CA LEU A 94 8.97 -2.96 -4.19
C LEU A 94 10.32 -3.03 -3.46
N SER A 95 11.09 -4.10 -3.66
CA SER A 95 12.43 -4.25 -3.06
C SER A 95 13.50 -3.34 -3.67
N LYS A 96 13.15 -2.61 -4.75
CA LYS A 96 14.08 -1.73 -5.48
C LYS A 96 15.37 -2.45 -5.90
N GLY A 97 15.23 -3.69 -6.38
CA GLY A 97 16.31 -4.51 -6.92
C GLY A 97 17.10 -5.34 -5.89
N LYS A 98 16.69 -5.38 -4.63
CA LYS A 98 17.29 -6.27 -3.63
C LYS A 98 16.92 -7.73 -3.91
N ILE A 99 15.67 -8.00 -4.29
CA ILE A 99 15.16 -9.32 -4.67
C ILE A 99 15.24 -9.46 -6.19
N LYS A 100 16.02 -10.44 -6.66
CA LYS A 100 16.27 -10.65 -8.10
C LYS A 100 15.71 -11.96 -8.63
N LYS A 101 15.36 -12.87 -7.74
CA LYS A 101 14.82 -14.20 -8.08
C LYS A 101 13.39 -14.32 -7.59
N ASP A 102 12.65 -15.23 -8.19
CA ASP A 102 11.36 -15.63 -7.68
C ASP A 102 11.55 -16.33 -6.34
N LEU A 103 10.70 -16.00 -5.37
CA LEU A 103 10.68 -16.60 -4.04
C LEU A 103 9.61 -17.69 -3.96
N PHE A 104 8.59 -17.61 -4.79
CA PHE A 104 7.43 -18.52 -4.83
C PHE A 104 7.30 -19.20 -6.18
N SER A 105 6.75 -20.42 -6.16
CA SER A 105 6.49 -21.25 -7.31
C SER A 105 4.99 -21.54 -7.48
N GLU A 106 4.60 -22.17 -8.59
CA GLU A 106 3.23 -22.66 -8.78
C GLU A 106 2.82 -23.69 -7.71
N GLU A 107 3.78 -24.48 -7.15
CA GLU A 107 3.50 -25.43 -6.07
C GLU A 107 3.10 -24.70 -4.79
N ASP A 108 3.75 -23.58 -4.45
CA ASP A 108 3.38 -22.75 -3.29
C ASP A 108 1.98 -22.14 -3.48
N GLU A 109 1.64 -21.75 -4.71
CA GLU A 109 0.33 -21.23 -5.06
C GLU A 109 -0.77 -22.30 -4.94
N GLU A 110 -0.51 -23.53 -5.39
CA GLU A 110 -1.48 -24.65 -5.30
C GLU A 110 -1.78 -25.04 -3.84
N ASP A 111 -0.82 -24.88 -2.95
CA ASP A 111 -0.96 -25.20 -1.53
C ASP A 111 -1.63 -24.07 -0.73
N ALA A 112 -1.66 -22.83 -1.23
CA ALA A 112 -2.24 -21.68 -0.55
C ALA A 112 -3.76 -21.59 -0.73
N HIS A 113 -4.47 -21.22 0.34
CA HIS A 113 -5.93 -20.97 0.31
C HIS A 113 -6.29 -19.54 -0.11
N GLY A 114 -5.32 -18.64 -0.13
CA GLY A 114 -5.47 -17.25 -0.53
C GLY A 114 -4.14 -16.51 -0.57
N MET A 115 -4.13 -15.33 -1.20
CA MET A 115 -2.93 -14.49 -1.31
C MET A 115 -2.33 -14.15 0.07
N PHE A 116 -3.16 -14.01 1.09
CA PHE A 116 -2.71 -13.69 2.44
C PHE A 116 -1.74 -14.75 3.02
N GLU A 117 -1.88 -16.04 2.65
CA GLU A 117 -0.94 -17.08 3.08
C GLU A 117 0.41 -16.92 2.41
N LEU A 118 0.43 -16.64 1.10
CA LEU A 118 1.67 -16.35 0.38
C LEU A 118 2.36 -15.09 0.92
N ILE A 119 1.59 -14.04 1.24
CA ILE A 119 2.13 -12.82 1.86
C ILE A 119 2.74 -13.13 3.23
N PHE A 120 2.07 -13.93 4.05
CA PHE A 120 2.57 -14.35 5.36
C PHE A 120 3.88 -15.15 5.23
N ASP A 121 3.94 -16.10 4.30
CA ASP A 121 5.15 -16.87 4.06
C ASP A 121 6.29 -16.01 3.51
N ALA A 122 5.96 -14.93 2.77
CA ALA A 122 6.95 -13.99 2.26
C ALA A 122 7.69 -13.24 3.37
N GLU A 123 7.08 -13.02 4.53
CA GLU A 123 7.71 -12.32 5.66
C GLU A 123 9.00 -13.01 6.09
N ASP A 124 9.01 -14.34 6.18
CA ASP A 124 10.19 -15.11 6.56
C ASP A 124 11.35 -14.95 5.55
N TYR A 125 11.03 -14.93 4.25
CA TYR A 125 12.05 -14.73 3.20
C TYR A 125 12.59 -13.30 3.17
N LEU A 126 11.76 -12.32 3.49
CA LEU A 126 12.13 -10.90 3.44
C LEU A 126 13.09 -10.49 4.56
N GLU A 127 13.11 -11.19 5.68
CA GLU A 127 14.09 -10.96 6.76
C GLU A 127 15.53 -11.06 6.26
N ASP A 128 15.84 -11.99 5.36
CA ASP A 128 17.17 -12.14 4.76
C ASP A 128 17.61 -10.91 3.96
N PHE A 129 16.66 -10.07 3.53
CA PHE A 129 16.88 -8.82 2.81
C PHE A 129 16.77 -7.56 3.69
N ASN A 130 16.55 -7.72 5.01
CA ASN A 130 16.21 -6.65 5.95
C ASN A 130 14.97 -5.85 5.52
N LEU A 131 13.96 -6.52 5.01
CA LEU A 131 12.68 -5.96 4.56
C LEU A 131 11.53 -6.57 5.36
N GLY A 132 10.46 -5.79 5.52
CA GLY A 132 9.18 -6.25 6.05
C GLY A 132 8.04 -5.75 5.19
N ILE A 133 6.90 -6.49 5.22
CA ILE A 133 5.67 -6.12 4.52
C ILE A 133 4.80 -5.31 5.45
N VAL A 134 4.33 -4.14 4.99
CA VAL A 134 3.22 -3.42 5.61
C VAL A 134 1.98 -3.55 4.72
N GLN A 135 0.82 -3.65 5.34
CA GLN A 135 -0.47 -3.77 4.66
C GLN A 135 -1.37 -2.60 5.02
N PHE A 136 -2.12 -2.11 4.04
CA PHE A 136 -3.11 -1.06 4.25
C PHE A 136 -4.49 -1.66 4.47
N PRO A 137 -5.27 -1.17 5.46
CA PRO A 137 -6.59 -1.68 5.75
C PRO A 137 -7.59 -1.14 4.72
N ILE A 138 -7.97 -1.95 3.74
CA ILE A 138 -9.01 -1.62 2.77
C ILE A 138 -10.14 -2.65 2.88
N GLU A 139 -11.40 -2.19 2.86
CA GLU A 139 -12.56 -3.06 2.82
C GLU A 139 -12.80 -3.61 1.40
N SER A 140 -11.89 -4.44 0.91
CA SER A 140 -11.98 -5.11 -0.39
C SER A 140 -11.33 -6.50 -0.35
N ASP A 141 -11.48 -7.26 -1.42
CA ASP A 141 -10.85 -8.58 -1.57
C ASP A 141 -9.36 -8.46 -2.03
N SER A 142 -8.78 -7.27 -2.00
CA SER A 142 -7.39 -7.06 -2.39
C SER A 142 -6.47 -6.89 -1.17
N HIS A 143 -5.17 -7.08 -1.41
CA HIS A 143 -4.11 -6.94 -0.42
C HIS A 143 -3.11 -5.86 -0.88
N PRO A 144 -3.31 -4.58 -0.48
CA PRO A 144 -2.33 -3.54 -0.78
C PRO A 144 -1.11 -3.69 0.13
N ILE A 145 0.03 -3.99 -0.45
CA ILE A 145 1.30 -4.20 0.26
C ILE A 145 2.35 -3.17 -0.13
N SER A 146 3.20 -2.83 0.83
CA SER A 146 4.41 -2.05 0.63
C SER A 146 5.57 -2.72 1.35
N LEU A 147 6.81 -2.49 0.88
CA LEU A 147 7.99 -2.97 1.57
C LEU A 147 8.71 -1.81 2.27
N VAL A 148 9.08 -2.05 3.52
CA VAL A 148 9.85 -1.10 4.33
C VAL A 148 11.07 -1.80 4.94
N PRO A 149 12.11 -1.06 5.39
CA PRO A 149 13.18 -1.65 6.17
C PRO A 149 12.62 -2.36 7.40
N LEU A 150 13.10 -3.57 7.69
CA LEU A 150 12.60 -4.43 8.78
C LEU A 150 12.58 -3.70 10.13
N GLU A 151 13.59 -2.88 10.40
CA GLU A 151 13.69 -2.05 11.61
C GLU A 151 12.59 -1.00 11.76
N LYS A 152 11.87 -0.68 10.69
CA LYS A 152 10.77 0.30 10.65
C LYS A 152 9.39 -0.34 10.60
N LEU A 153 9.32 -1.65 10.41
CA LEU A 153 8.07 -2.39 10.15
C LEU A 153 6.99 -2.08 11.19
N GLU A 154 7.28 -2.30 12.47
CA GLU A 154 6.32 -2.08 13.56
C GLU A 154 5.85 -0.62 13.63
N THR A 155 6.78 0.32 13.48
CA THR A 155 6.45 1.75 13.50
C THR A 155 5.53 2.13 12.35
N VAL A 156 5.84 1.70 11.13
CA VAL A 156 5.06 2.03 9.94
C VAL A 156 3.68 1.39 10.01
N GLN A 157 3.58 0.09 10.37
CA GLN A 157 2.29 -0.58 10.49
C GLN A 157 1.40 0.09 11.55
N THR A 158 1.97 0.43 12.73
CA THR A 158 1.23 1.17 13.77
C THR A 158 0.69 2.51 13.25
N MET A 159 1.50 3.26 12.48
CA MET A 159 1.05 4.53 11.91
C MET A 159 -0.04 4.34 10.86
N ILE A 160 0.04 3.29 10.04
CA ILE A 160 -1.01 2.95 9.07
C ILE A 160 -2.32 2.66 9.81
N ASP A 161 -2.28 1.82 10.85
CA ASP A 161 -3.46 1.44 11.64
C ASP A 161 -4.08 2.64 12.37
N GLU A 162 -3.25 3.56 12.89
CA GLU A 162 -3.73 4.80 13.53
C GLU A 162 -4.38 5.79 12.56
N LEU A 163 -3.88 5.85 11.32
CA LEU A 163 -4.33 6.83 10.34
C LEU A 163 -5.49 6.33 9.47
N PHE A 164 -5.57 5.04 9.23
CA PHE A 164 -6.52 4.47 8.27
C PHE A 164 -7.35 3.31 8.83
N GLY A 165 -6.98 2.72 9.99
CA GLY A 165 -7.68 1.61 10.65
C GLY A 165 -8.93 1.99 11.44
#